data_606fe5093de235ba27ab15374221e4a9
#
_entry.id   606fe5093de235ba27ab15374221e4a9
#
_cell.length_a   1.000
_cell.length_b   1.000
_cell.length_c   1.000
_cell.angle_alpha   90.00
_cell.angle_beta   90.00
_cell.angle_gamma   90.00
#
_symmetry.space_group_name_H-M   'P 1'
#
loop_
_entity.id
_entity.type
_entity.pdbx_description
1 polymer ?
#
loop_
_entity_poly.entity_id
_entity_poly.type
_entity_poly.pdbx_seq_one_letter_code
_entity_poly.pdbx_strand_id
1 'polypeptide(L)'
;MYQRILVPVDGSHTSTLGLQEAIRITIDQRARLRLVHVVDELVVTQNFEGYLNAGDLIDALRDAGKKAVRNALALTRKHAVKADAALYETMGGGVADVIVREAKKWQADLIVMGTHGRRGFNRVVLGSDAEAVLRATPVPVLMVRSAGGRKRAKGK
;
A
#
# COMPACT_ATOMS: atom_id res chain seq x y z
N MET A 1 2.29 11.05 19.61
CA MET A 1 0.93 10.52 19.35
C MET A 1 0.61 10.82 17.89
N TYR A 2 0.36 9.79 17.08
CA TYR A 2 0.00 9.98 15.67
C TYR A 2 -1.46 10.38 15.54
N GLN A 3 -1.74 11.34 14.64
CA GLN A 3 -3.08 11.87 14.41
C GLN A 3 -3.63 11.56 13.02
N ARG A 4 -2.73 11.38 12.03
CA ARG A 4 -3.09 11.17 10.63
C ARG A 4 -2.19 10.09 10.03
N ILE A 5 -2.76 8.90 9.87
CA ILE A 5 -2.04 7.71 9.39
C ILE A 5 -2.40 7.47 7.93
N LEU A 6 -1.40 7.45 7.06
CA LEU A 6 -1.56 7.12 5.64
C LEU A 6 -1.14 5.68 5.39
N VAL A 7 -1.93 4.93 4.63
CA VAL A 7 -1.68 3.53 4.31
C VAL A 7 -1.77 3.30 2.82
N PRO A 8 -0.66 3.06 2.14
CA PRO A 8 -0.68 2.56 0.77
C PRO A 8 -1.22 1.13 0.74
N VAL A 9 -2.21 0.90 -0.14
CA VAL A 9 -2.87 -0.41 -0.31
C VAL A 9 -2.79 -0.85 -1.77
N ASP A 10 -2.34 -2.08 -2.01
CA ASP A 10 -2.20 -2.66 -3.35
C ASP A 10 -2.91 -4.02 -3.50
N GLY A 11 -3.58 -4.46 -2.44
CA GLY A 11 -4.27 -5.75 -2.38
C GLY A 11 -3.34 -6.94 -2.10
N SER A 12 -2.04 -6.74 -1.89
CA SER A 12 -1.12 -7.80 -1.49
C SER A 12 -1.35 -8.22 -0.02
N HIS A 13 -0.83 -9.40 0.32
CA HIS A 13 -0.90 -9.90 1.69
C HIS A 13 -0.16 -8.97 2.68
N THR A 14 1.03 -8.51 2.33
CA THR A 14 1.83 -7.61 3.19
C THR A 14 1.20 -6.23 3.33
N SER A 15 0.57 -5.71 2.29
CA SER A 15 -0.23 -4.49 2.35
C SER A 15 -1.42 -4.66 3.30
N THR A 16 -2.08 -5.82 3.27
CA THR A 16 -3.17 -6.13 4.20
C THR A 16 -2.67 -6.19 5.65
N LEU A 17 -1.50 -6.77 5.91
CA LEU A 17 -0.88 -6.77 7.24
C LEU A 17 -0.55 -5.34 7.69
N GLY A 18 -0.01 -4.51 6.80
CA GLY A 18 0.22 -3.09 7.06
C GLY A 18 -1.06 -2.37 7.47
N LEU A 19 -2.15 -2.60 6.73
CA LEU A 19 -3.45 -2.02 7.06
C LEU A 19 -3.98 -2.49 8.43
N GLN A 20 -3.84 -3.77 8.77
CA GLN A 20 -4.25 -4.29 10.08
C GLN A 20 -3.49 -3.60 11.21
N GLU A 21 -2.19 -3.38 11.06
CA GLU A 21 -1.40 -2.66 12.05
C GLU A 21 -1.80 -1.18 12.15
N ALA A 22 -2.03 -0.53 11.01
CA ALA A 22 -2.53 0.84 10.96
C ALA A 22 -3.89 0.99 11.67
N ILE A 23 -4.80 0.01 11.49
CA ILE A 23 -6.09 -0.01 12.19
C ILE A 23 -5.89 -0.08 13.70
N ARG A 24 -4.98 -0.92 14.21
CA ARG A 24 -4.66 -1.00 15.65
C ARG A 24 -4.18 0.34 16.20
N ILE A 25 -3.21 0.96 15.52
CA ILE A 25 -2.67 2.27 15.92
C ILE A 25 -3.77 3.34 15.86
N THR A 26 -4.62 3.30 14.83
CA THR A 26 -5.74 4.24 14.66
C THR A 26 -6.72 4.17 15.82
N ILE A 27 -7.06 2.97 16.28
CA ILE A 27 -7.95 2.75 17.42
C ILE A 27 -7.29 3.24 18.72
N ASP A 28 -6.05 2.82 18.97
CA ASP A 28 -5.29 3.15 20.17
C ASP A 28 -5.10 4.67 20.34
N GLN A 29 -4.77 5.35 19.25
CA GLN A 29 -4.45 6.78 19.27
C GLN A 29 -5.60 7.68 18.87
N ARG A 30 -6.76 7.14 18.52
CA ARG A 30 -7.92 7.88 17.99
C ARG A 30 -7.55 8.73 16.78
N ALA A 31 -6.66 8.20 15.94
CA ALA A 31 -6.15 8.87 14.76
C ALA A 31 -7.18 8.84 13.60
N ARG A 32 -6.91 9.63 12.57
CA ARG A 32 -7.61 9.55 11.28
C ARG A 32 -6.82 8.63 10.36
N LEU A 33 -7.52 7.82 9.57
CA LEU A 33 -6.92 6.87 8.64
C LEU A 33 -7.25 7.25 7.20
N ARG A 34 -6.23 7.28 6.33
CA ARG A 34 -6.39 7.44 4.89
C ARG A 34 -5.71 6.31 4.14
N LEU A 35 -6.44 5.69 3.23
CA LEU A 35 -5.97 4.67 2.33
C LEU A 35 -5.59 5.29 0.98
N VAL A 36 -4.49 4.86 0.40
CA VAL A 36 -4.04 5.32 -0.92
C VAL A 36 -3.73 4.12 -1.80
N HIS A 37 -4.31 4.10 -3.00
CA HIS A 37 -3.92 3.18 -4.06
C HIS A 37 -3.40 3.99 -5.26
N VAL A 38 -2.32 3.51 -5.85
CA VAL A 38 -1.72 4.12 -7.05
C VAL A 38 -1.73 3.11 -8.18
N VAL A 39 -2.38 3.44 -9.27
CA VAL A 39 -2.33 2.70 -10.54
C VAL A 39 -1.15 3.23 -11.33
N ASP A 40 -0.14 2.40 -11.53
CA ASP A 40 1.03 2.72 -12.35
C ASP A 40 0.80 2.23 -13.78
N GLU A 41 0.43 3.14 -14.67
CA GLU A 41 0.15 2.84 -16.08
C GLU A 41 1.45 2.59 -16.88
N LEU A 42 2.60 3.06 -16.38
CA LEU A 42 3.89 2.87 -17.05
C LEU A 42 4.28 1.37 -17.11
N VAL A 43 3.88 0.59 -16.12
CA VAL A 43 4.11 -0.86 -16.08
C VAL A 43 3.48 -1.56 -17.28
N VAL A 44 2.37 -1.04 -17.79
CA VAL A 44 1.69 -1.58 -18.97
C VAL A 44 2.46 -1.24 -20.24
N THR A 45 2.87 0.02 -20.40
CA THR A 45 3.53 0.48 -21.62
C THR A 45 4.92 -0.11 -21.80
N GLN A 46 5.64 -0.37 -20.71
CA GLN A 46 7.01 -0.94 -20.78
C GLN A 46 7.07 -2.45 -20.99
N ASN A 47 6.06 -3.20 -20.56
CA ASN A 47 6.09 -4.66 -20.59
C ASN A 47 5.28 -5.28 -21.74
N PHE A 48 4.53 -4.48 -22.50
CA PHE A 48 3.58 -4.95 -23.50
C PHE A 48 3.72 -4.25 -24.86
N GLU A 49 4.94 -3.91 -25.27
CA GLU A 49 5.20 -3.50 -26.66
C GLU A 49 4.83 -4.65 -27.60
N GLY A 50 3.64 -4.55 -28.22
CA GLY A 50 3.19 -5.48 -29.26
C GLY A 50 1.85 -6.19 -29.01
N TYR A 51 1.21 -6.05 -27.87
CA TYR A 51 -0.14 -6.59 -27.66
C TYR A 51 -1.22 -5.55 -27.92
N LEU A 52 -2.15 -5.93 -28.80
CA LEU A 52 -3.36 -5.21 -29.15
C LEU A 52 -4.19 -4.96 -27.87
N ASN A 53 -4.31 -3.73 -27.40
CA ASN A 53 -5.16 -3.22 -26.32
C ASN A 53 -4.44 -2.91 -24.99
N ALA A 54 -3.48 -1.97 -25.04
CA ALA A 54 -2.97 -1.33 -23.80
C ALA A 54 -4.13 -0.71 -22.97
N GLY A 55 -5.22 -0.27 -23.61
CA GLY A 55 -6.40 0.26 -22.95
C GLY A 55 -7.10 -0.75 -22.04
N ASP A 56 -7.33 -1.96 -22.52
CA ASP A 56 -8.00 -3.02 -21.72
C ASP A 56 -7.17 -3.41 -20.49
N LEU A 57 -5.85 -3.38 -20.63
CA LEU A 57 -4.96 -3.69 -19.51
C LEU A 57 -4.92 -2.57 -18.47
N ILE A 58 -4.95 -1.31 -18.91
CA ILE A 58 -5.08 -0.15 -18.01
C ILE A 58 -6.41 -0.22 -17.27
N ASP A 59 -7.51 -0.51 -17.94
CA ASP A 59 -8.83 -0.64 -17.31
C ASP A 59 -8.85 -1.81 -16.31
N ALA A 60 -8.21 -2.93 -16.62
CA ALA A 60 -8.06 -4.05 -15.70
C ALA A 60 -7.25 -3.66 -14.44
N LEU A 61 -6.18 -2.85 -14.60
CA LEU A 61 -5.43 -2.32 -13.46
C LEU A 61 -6.24 -1.36 -12.60
N ARG A 62 -7.02 -0.49 -13.22
CA ARG A 62 -7.94 0.43 -12.52
C ARG A 62 -8.98 -0.34 -11.72
N ASP A 63 -9.58 -1.37 -12.30
CA ASP A 63 -10.59 -2.20 -11.63
C ASP A 63 -9.97 -3.02 -10.49
N ALA A 64 -8.78 -3.55 -10.67
CA ALA A 64 -8.02 -4.19 -9.60
C ALA A 64 -7.71 -3.21 -8.46
N GLY A 65 -7.35 -1.96 -8.78
CA GLY A 65 -7.13 -0.89 -7.82
C GLY A 65 -8.39 -0.54 -7.03
N LYS A 66 -9.51 -0.34 -7.71
CA LYS A 66 -10.82 -0.10 -7.08
C LYS A 66 -11.21 -1.26 -6.16
N LYS A 67 -10.94 -2.52 -6.57
CA LYS A 67 -11.20 -3.71 -5.75
C LYS A 67 -10.30 -3.71 -4.51
N ALA A 68 -9.01 -3.41 -4.64
CA ALA A 68 -8.09 -3.33 -3.51
C ALA A 68 -8.57 -2.29 -2.47
N VAL A 69 -8.96 -1.10 -2.93
CA VAL A 69 -9.50 -0.04 -2.06
C VAL A 69 -10.81 -0.47 -1.39
N ARG A 70 -11.75 -1.07 -2.14
CA ARG A 70 -13.01 -1.56 -1.55
C ARG A 70 -12.77 -2.59 -0.46
N ASN A 71 -11.87 -3.55 -0.69
CA ASN A 71 -11.52 -4.58 0.30
C ASN A 71 -10.87 -3.96 1.54
N ALA A 72 -9.97 -3.00 1.35
CA ALA A 72 -9.33 -2.27 2.44
C ALA A 72 -10.34 -1.49 3.27
N LEU A 73 -11.27 -0.75 2.64
CA LEU A 73 -12.36 -0.06 3.33
C LEU A 73 -13.32 -1.02 4.04
N ALA A 74 -13.57 -2.19 3.48
CA ALA A 74 -14.39 -3.22 4.16
C ALA A 74 -13.68 -3.70 5.45
N LEU A 75 -12.36 -3.86 5.41
CA LEU A 75 -11.57 -4.24 6.58
C LEU A 75 -11.61 -3.16 7.67
N THR A 76 -11.47 -1.88 7.32
CA THR A 76 -11.56 -0.79 8.31
C THR A 76 -12.94 -0.74 8.96
N ARG A 77 -14.01 -0.89 8.16
CA ARG A 77 -15.40 -0.93 8.68
C ARG A 77 -15.64 -2.10 9.62
N LYS A 78 -15.07 -3.28 9.32
CA LYS A 78 -15.16 -4.45 10.21
C LYS A 78 -14.60 -4.19 11.61
N HIS A 79 -13.66 -3.27 11.73
CA HIS A 79 -13.07 -2.83 12.99
C HIS A 79 -13.66 -1.51 13.51
N ALA A 80 -14.79 -1.05 12.98
CA ALA A 80 -15.45 0.21 13.33
C ALA A 80 -14.55 1.46 13.13
N VAL A 81 -13.55 1.38 12.25
CA VAL A 81 -12.65 2.49 11.90
C VAL A 81 -13.16 3.18 10.64
N LYS A 82 -13.39 4.49 10.74
CA LYS A 82 -13.66 5.33 9.58
C LYS A 82 -12.35 5.66 8.86
N ALA A 83 -12.32 5.43 7.55
CA ALA A 83 -11.17 5.75 6.72
C ALA A 83 -11.60 6.49 5.46
N ASP A 84 -10.80 7.48 5.05
CA ASP A 84 -10.87 8.07 3.73
C ASP A 84 -10.07 7.20 2.76
N ALA A 85 -10.41 7.23 1.47
CA ALA A 85 -9.63 6.54 0.45
C ALA A 85 -9.44 7.43 -0.77
N ALA A 86 -8.23 7.36 -1.34
CA ALA A 86 -7.88 8.02 -2.59
C ALA A 86 -7.25 7.01 -3.55
N LEU A 87 -7.65 7.08 -4.82
CA LEU A 87 -7.07 6.32 -5.92
C LEU A 87 -6.43 7.32 -6.88
N TYR A 88 -5.16 7.11 -7.18
CA TYR A 88 -4.38 7.92 -8.11
C TYR A 88 -3.92 7.08 -9.30
N GLU A 89 -3.75 7.74 -10.42
CA GLU A 89 -3.15 7.18 -11.63
C GLU A 89 -1.85 7.95 -11.91
N THR A 90 -0.82 7.23 -12.36
CA THR A 90 0.46 7.84 -12.76
C THR A 90 0.96 7.23 -14.07
N MET A 91 1.46 8.09 -14.96
CA MET A 91 2.01 7.70 -16.25
C MET A 91 3.54 7.85 -16.32
N GLY A 92 4.23 8.04 -15.19
CA GLY A 92 5.68 8.22 -15.23
C GLY A 92 6.32 8.87 -14.00
N GLY A 93 5.51 9.28 -13.01
CA GLY A 93 6.02 9.54 -11.66
C GLY A 93 5.87 8.27 -10.85
N GLY A 94 6.92 7.80 -10.18
CA GLY A 94 6.88 6.55 -9.42
C GLY A 94 5.73 6.51 -8.39
N VAL A 95 5.27 5.32 -8.07
CA VAL A 95 4.25 5.08 -7.02
C VAL A 95 4.64 5.79 -5.72
N ALA A 96 5.92 5.74 -5.35
CA ALA A 96 6.45 6.38 -4.15
C ALA A 96 6.25 7.90 -4.15
N ASP A 97 6.43 8.56 -5.29
CA ASP A 97 6.27 10.02 -5.40
C ASP A 97 4.82 10.44 -5.13
N VAL A 98 3.86 9.64 -5.62
CA VAL A 98 2.43 9.86 -5.37
C VAL A 98 2.13 9.70 -3.88
N ILE A 99 2.63 8.63 -3.25
CA ILE A 99 2.45 8.37 -1.81
C ILE A 99 3.01 9.52 -0.97
N VAL A 100 4.25 9.95 -1.25
CA VAL A 100 4.91 11.03 -0.51
C VAL A 100 4.20 12.36 -0.70
N ARG A 101 3.78 12.67 -1.93
CA ARG A 101 2.99 13.86 -2.23
C ARG A 101 1.67 13.88 -1.48
N GLU A 102 0.96 12.75 -1.45
CA GLU A 102 -0.30 12.62 -0.72
C GLU A 102 -0.08 12.71 0.80
N ALA A 103 0.98 12.13 1.33
CA ALA A 103 1.34 12.26 2.74
C ALA A 103 1.52 13.73 3.14
N LYS A 104 2.25 14.50 2.32
CA LYS A 104 2.43 15.94 2.53
C LYS A 104 1.12 16.72 2.43
N LYS A 105 0.34 16.49 1.35
CA LYS A 105 -0.92 17.18 1.09
C LYS A 105 -1.94 16.95 2.19
N TRP A 106 -2.07 15.71 2.65
CA TRP A 106 -3.00 15.33 3.72
C TRP A 106 -2.42 15.58 5.12
N GLN A 107 -1.17 16.02 5.21
CA GLN A 107 -0.44 16.24 6.46
C GLN A 107 -0.42 14.96 7.33
N ALA A 108 -0.10 13.84 6.72
CA ALA A 108 0.13 12.61 7.45
C ALA A 108 1.31 12.79 8.40
N ASP A 109 1.25 12.17 9.57
CA ASP A 109 2.32 12.14 10.56
C ASP A 109 2.90 10.73 10.75
N LEU A 110 2.30 9.74 10.09
CA LEU A 110 2.81 8.37 9.97
C LEU A 110 2.37 7.77 8.63
N ILE A 111 3.29 7.07 7.97
CA ILE A 111 2.97 6.15 6.88
C ILE A 111 3.13 4.72 7.40
N VAL A 112 2.14 3.86 7.19
CA VAL A 112 2.23 2.42 7.51
C VAL A 112 2.10 1.63 6.22
N MET A 113 3.09 0.81 5.89
CA MET A 113 3.07 0.05 4.65
C MET A 113 3.72 -1.33 4.76
N GLY A 114 3.33 -2.23 3.87
CA GLY A 114 3.98 -3.53 3.74
C GLY A 114 5.39 -3.42 3.18
N THR A 115 6.28 -4.31 3.60
CA THR A 115 7.66 -4.36 3.06
C THR A 115 7.73 -4.80 1.61
N HIS A 116 6.69 -5.50 1.09
CA HIS A 116 6.62 -5.98 -0.29
C HIS A 116 5.22 -5.72 -0.84
N GLY A 117 5.14 -5.36 -2.12
CA GLY A 117 3.89 -5.27 -2.85
C GLY A 117 3.52 -6.59 -3.54
N ARG A 118 2.75 -6.50 -4.63
CA ARG A 118 2.25 -7.64 -5.42
C ARG A 118 3.33 -8.57 -5.98
N ARG A 119 4.58 -8.12 -6.09
CA ARG A 119 5.73 -8.86 -6.65
C ARG A 119 6.55 -9.59 -5.58
N GLY A 120 5.98 -9.85 -4.39
CA GLY A 120 6.67 -10.40 -3.23
C GLY A 120 7.49 -11.66 -3.51
N PHE A 121 8.80 -11.59 -3.29
CA PHE A 121 9.70 -12.74 -3.28
C PHE A 121 9.92 -13.20 -1.84
N ASN A 122 10.14 -14.52 -1.64
CA ASN A 122 10.37 -15.16 -0.34
C ASN A 122 11.69 -14.75 0.37
N ARG A 123 12.35 -13.69 -0.07
CA ARG A 123 13.58 -13.19 0.55
C ARG A 123 13.34 -11.83 1.20
N VAL A 124 14.16 -11.53 2.20
CA VAL A 124 14.15 -10.30 3.03
C VAL A 124 14.62 -9.09 2.20
N VAL A 125 13.97 -8.83 1.06
CA VAL A 125 14.28 -7.68 0.21
C VAL A 125 13.14 -6.69 0.33
N LEU A 126 13.46 -5.46 0.69
CA LEU A 126 12.50 -4.36 0.68
C LEU A 126 12.04 -4.09 -0.76
N GLY A 127 10.73 -3.96 -0.97
CA GLY A 127 10.18 -3.64 -2.28
C GLY A 127 10.64 -2.25 -2.76
N SER A 128 10.78 -2.08 -4.08
CA SER A 128 11.26 -0.83 -4.69
C SER A 128 10.45 0.39 -4.27
N ASP A 129 9.13 0.28 -4.22
CA ASP A 129 8.26 1.39 -3.80
C ASP A 129 8.41 1.70 -2.32
N ALA A 130 8.55 0.67 -1.48
CA ALA A 130 8.77 0.84 -0.05
C ALA A 130 10.13 1.52 0.24
N GLU A 131 11.18 1.11 -0.47
CA GLU A 131 12.49 1.74 -0.37
C GLU A 131 12.46 3.20 -0.84
N ALA A 132 11.80 3.47 -1.97
CA ALA A 132 11.68 4.82 -2.51
C ALA A 132 10.88 5.75 -1.58
N VAL A 133 9.78 5.26 -0.97
CA VAL A 133 9.03 6.02 0.05
C VAL A 133 9.93 6.33 1.23
N LEU A 134 10.68 5.36 1.78
CA LEU A 134 11.58 5.59 2.92
C LEU A 134 12.63 6.66 2.62
N ARG A 135 13.15 6.72 1.40
CA ARG A 135 14.16 7.71 1.00
C ARG A 135 13.60 9.12 0.83
N ALA A 136 12.35 9.23 0.37
CA ALA A 136 11.77 10.51 -0.07
C ALA A 136 10.83 11.17 0.96
N THR A 137 10.33 10.40 1.93
CA THR A 137 9.33 10.91 2.86
C THR A 137 9.93 11.71 4.01
N PRO A 138 9.31 12.84 4.39
CA PRO A 138 9.70 13.59 5.59
C PRO A 138 9.02 13.08 6.87
N VAL A 139 8.09 12.12 6.76
CA VAL A 139 7.35 11.60 7.92
C VAL A 139 7.81 10.18 8.27
N PRO A 140 7.69 9.75 9.54
CA PRO A 140 8.00 8.38 9.96
C PRO A 140 7.27 7.33 9.13
N VAL A 141 7.95 6.20 8.87
CA VAL A 141 7.38 5.05 8.15
C VAL A 141 7.47 3.81 9.03
N LEU A 142 6.33 3.19 9.28
CA LEU A 142 6.25 1.87 9.89
C LEU A 142 6.15 0.80 8.80
N MET A 143 7.20 -0.01 8.70
CA MET A 143 7.25 -1.12 7.75
C MET A 143 6.75 -2.41 8.39
N VAL A 144 5.72 -3.00 7.79
CA VAL A 144 5.13 -4.26 8.26
C VAL A 144 5.49 -5.37 7.29
N ARG A 145 6.09 -6.43 7.81
CA ARG A 145 6.45 -7.61 7.04
C ARG A 145 5.62 -8.83 7.46
N SER A 146 5.42 -9.75 6.53
CA SER A 146 4.93 -11.09 6.86
C SER A 146 5.93 -11.76 7.80
N ALA A 147 5.47 -12.31 8.91
CA ALA A 147 6.28 -13.23 9.70
C ALA A 147 6.57 -14.43 8.79
N GLY A 148 7.80 -14.54 8.31
CA GLY A 148 8.26 -15.74 7.61
C GLY A 148 7.88 -16.95 8.43
N GLY A 149 7.22 -17.94 7.83
CA GLY A 149 6.74 -19.11 8.53
C GLY A 149 7.81 -19.70 9.42
N ARG A 150 7.69 -19.51 10.73
CA ARG A 150 8.41 -20.33 11.71
C ARG A 150 7.93 -21.75 11.46
N LYS A 151 8.70 -22.55 10.71
CA LYS A 151 8.57 -23.99 10.78
C LYS A 151 8.67 -24.33 12.27
N ARG A 152 7.53 -24.66 12.90
CA ARG A 152 7.53 -25.33 14.19
C ARG A 152 8.42 -26.56 13.99
N ALA A 153 9.61 -26.55 14.58
CA ALA A 153 10.39 -27.74 14.74
C ALA A 153 9.47 -28.72 15.48
N LYS A 154 9.01 -29.77 14.78
CA LYS A 154 8.42 -30.92 15.45
C LYS A 154 9.55 -31.53 16.30
N GLY A 155 9.51 -31.27 17.59
CA GLY A 155 10.32 -31.99 18.56
C GLY A 155 9.99 -33.48 18.43
N LYS A 156 11.03 -34.27 18.30
CA LYS A 156 11.00 -35.70 18.52
C LYS A 156 10.73 -35.98 19.99
#